data_8cf3ba7bef0939b916f71dc201f32023
#
_entry.id   8cf3ba7bef0939b916f71dc201f32023
#
_cell.length_a   1.000
_cell.length_b   1.000
_cell.length_c   1.000
_cell.angle_alpha   90.00
_cell.angle_beta   90.00
_cell.angle_gamma   90.00
#
_symmetry.space_group_name_H-M   'P 1'
#
loop_
_entity.id
_entity.type
_entity.pdbx_description
1 polymer ?
#
loop_
_entity_poly.entity_id
_entity_poly.type
_entity_poly.pdbx_seq_one_letter_code
_entity_poly.pdbx_strand_id
1 'polypeptide(L)'
;LAENHSDNILLVSDRGLEKIGVVKKVQDIIEAAGLKCTSYLDVVPNPTVAVVNEATALYKECGATSIVALGGGSSMDVGKAVGVLVNYGGKITDYEGNHKVPGPIVPMIAIPTTAGTGSEVTASAVITDTERNYKLSVFSYEILPIAASCGVDALIHAMEAYVSRNATPFSDAMAEKAMELIGGNLRRFVANRQDEEAACAMMLGSNFAGISFAWARLGNVHAMSHPVSAYFNVPHGVANSILLPNVVEYNALADHGRYEVIYNYIREGNGPIENFTPDMLVEELRHLNEQLGVTADKIPAMAEDAMKSGNIPANPRQSTVKDIIKLYEKTM
;
A
#
# COMPACT_ATOMS: atom_id res chain seq x y z
N LEU A 1 -14.98 15.32 11.88
CA LEU A 1 -14.99 16.43 10.90
C LEU A 1 -15.70 17.65 11.49
N ALA A 2 -16.93 17.53 12.03
CA ALA A 2 -17.66 18.67 12.60
C ALA A 2 -16.88 19.39 13.72
N GLU A 3 -16.17 18.66 14.58
CA GLU A 3 -15.32 19.22 15.63
C GLU A 3 -14.11 20.02 15.08
N ASN A 4 -13.73 19.79 13.82
CA ASN A 4 -12.63 20.48 13.15
C ASN A 4 -13.11 21.63 12.23
N HIS A 5 -14.33 22.15 12.43
CA HIS A 5 -14.95 23.18 11.60
C HIS A 5 -15.03 22.82 10.11
N SER A 6 -15.27 21.53 9.82
CA SER A 6 -15.40 21.02 8.45
C SER A 6 -16.86 21.13 8.01
N ASP A 7 -17.18 22.13 7.19
CA ASP A 7 -18.56 22.41 6.76
C ASP A 7 -18.89 21.77 5.39
N ASN A 8 -17.89 21.53 4.56
CA ASN A 8 -18.03 21.02 3.20
C ASN A 8 -16.95 19.98 2.89
N ILE A 9 -17.38 18.82 2.44
CA ILE A 9 -16.56 17.63 2.25
C ILE A 9 -16.35 17.37 0.76
N LEU A 10 -15.11 17.17 0.32
CA LEU A 10 -14.84 16.47 -0.92
C LEU A 10 -14.77 14.95 -0.66
N LEU A 11 -15.70 14.18 -1.21
CA LEU A 11 -15.68 12.73 -1.19
C LEU A 11 -14.94 12.22 -2.43
N VAL A 12 -13.76 11.66 -2.26
CA VAL A 12 -12.91 11.12 -3.32
C VAL A 12 -13.14 9.61 -3.41
N SER A 13 -13.60 9.12 -4.57
CA SER A 13 -13.94 7.70 -4.76
C SER A 13 -13.85 7.29 -6.24
N ASP A 14 -14.37 6.11 -6.58
CA ASP A 14 -14.40 5.57 -7.93
C ASP A 14 -15.80 5.18 -8.38
N ARG A 15 -15.97 5.04 -9.72
CA ARG A 15 -17.25 4.68 -10.34
C ARG A 15 -17.72 3.25 -10.02
N GLY A 16 -16.82 2.37 -9.60
CA GLY A 16 -17.18 1.01 -9.17
C GLY A 16 -17.97 1.04 -7.87
N LEU A 17 -17.50 1.78 -6.89
CA LEU A 17 -18.17 1.98 -5.60
C LEU A 17 -19.48 2.78 -5.73
N GLU A 18 -19.53 3.73 -6.66
CA GLU A 18 -20.77 4.44 -7.00
C GLU A 18 -21.86 3.46 -7.48
N LYS A 19 -21.53 2.59 -8.45
CA LYS A 19 -22.46 1.63 -9.05
C LYS A 19 -23.08 0.66 -8.04
N ILE A 20 -22.34 0.28 -7.02
CA ILE A 20 -22.83 -0.63 -5.96
C ILE A 20 -23.46 0.12 -4.77
N GLY A 21 -23.61 1.45 -4.87
CA GLY A 21 -24.32 2.26 -3.90
C GLY A 21 -23.54 2.64 -2.64
N VAL A 22 -22.27 2.26 -2.51
CA VAL A 22 -21.44 2.55 -1.32
C VAL A 22 -21.15 4.04 -1.22
N VAL A 23 -20.86 4.70 -2.34
CA VAL A 23 -20.67 6.18 -2.37
C VAL A 23 -21.92 6.90 -1.84
N LYS A 24 -23.09 6.52 -2.34
CA LYS A 24 -24.36 7.14 -1.90
C LYS A 24 -24.60 6.94 -0.41
N LYS A 25 -24.31 5.75 0.13
CA LYS A 25 -24.43 5.47 1.56
C LYS A 25 -23.55 6.38 2.41
N VAL A 26 -22.31 6.62 1.99
CA VAL A 26 -21.38 7.52 2.70
C VAL A 26 -21.81 8.97 2.57
N GLN A 27 -22.27 9.42 1.38
CA GLN A 27 -22.85 10.74 1.20
C GLN A 27 -24.03 10.99 2.14
N ASP A 28 -24.97 10.04 2.21
CA ASP A 28 -26.15 10.16 3.09
C ASP A 28 -25.76 10.31 4.58
N ILE A 29 -24.72 9.61 5.01
CA ILE A 29 -24.17 9.73 6.38
C ILE A 29 -23.58 11.12 6.61
N ILE A 30 -22.82 11.65 5.66
CA ILE A 30 -22.20 12.99 5.74
C ILE A 30 -23.31 14.07 5.78
N GLU A 31 -24.29 13.97 4.88
CA GLU A 31 -25.41 14.91 4.78
C GLU A 31 -26.33 14.84 6.01
N ALA A 32 -26.58 13.64 6.56
CA ALA A 32 -27.33 13.46 7.79
C ALA A 32 -26.65 14.09 9.01
N ALA A 33 -25.32 14.25 8.98
CA ALA A 33 -24.56 14.99 9.99
C ALA A 33 -24.60 16.52 9.79
N GLY A 34 -25.37 17.03 8.82
CA GLY A 34 -25.51 18.45 8.53
C GLY A 34 -24.37 19.06 7.71
N LEU A 35 -23.51 18.23 7.12
CA LEU A 35 -22.37 18.66 6.31
C LEU A 35 -22.71 18.61 4.82
N LYS A 36 -22.11 19.49 4.02
CA LYS A 36 -22.20 19.42 2.55
C LYS A 36 -21.24 18.37 2.03
N CYS A 37 -21.59 17.68 0.94
CA CYS A 37 -20.77 16.66 0.31
C CYS A 37 -20.77 16.81 -1.20
N THR A 38 -19.58 17.00 -1.80
CA THR A 38 -19.37 16.97 -3.24
C THR A 38 -18.46 15.77 -3.56
N SER A 39 -18.81 14.98 -4.59
CA SER A 39 -18.06 13.76 -4.91
C SER A 39 -17.21 13.94 -6.16
N TYR A 40 -15.93 13.52 -6.07
CA TYR A 40 -15.06 13.23 -7.20
C TYR A 40 -14.98 11.71 -7.36
N LEU A 41 -15.41 11.19 -8.51
CA LEU A 41 -15.63 9.74 -8.71
C LEU A 41 -14.76 9.13 -9.82
N ASP A 42 -13.88 9.91 -10.41
CA ASP A 42 -13.08 9.49 -11.56
C ASP A 42 -11.66 9.02 -11.16
N VAL A 43 -11.54 8.51 -9.92
CA VAL A 43 -10.31 7.82 -9.49
C VAL A 43 -10.19 6.51 -10.25
N VAL A 44 -9.01 6.27 -10.82
CA VAL A 44 -8.66 5.06 -11.55
C VAL A 44 -7.58 4.27 -10.80
N PRO A 45 -7.45 2.96 -11.04
CA PRO A 45 -6.28 2.20 -10.59
C PRO A 45 -4.98 2.85 -11.09
N ASN A 46 -3.94 2.92 -10.24
CA ASN A 46 -2.72 3.67 -10.52
C ASN A 46 -2.99 5.14 -10.87
N PRO A 47 -3.49 5.95 -9.93
CA PRO A 47 -3.98 7.28 -10.20
C PRO A 47 -2.88 8.19 -10.76
N THR A 48 -3.24 9.01 -11.73
CA THR A 48 -2.30 9.87 -12.44
C THR A 48 -2.24 11.29 -11.86
N VAL A 49 -1.20 12.03 -12.20
CA VAL A 49 -1.09 13.47 -11.89
C VAL A 49 -2.32 14.25 -12.39
N ALA A 50 -2.89 13.88 -13.55
CA ALA A 50 -4.09 14.52 -14.10
C ALA A 50 -5.29 14.34 -13.15
N VAL A 51 -5.55 13.13 -12.68
CA VAL A 51 -6.62 12.81 -11.71
C VAL A 51 -6.49 13.63 -10.43
N VAL A 52 -5.27 13.76 -9.90
CA VAL A 52 -5.01 14.62 -8.73
C VAL A 52 -5.33 16.08 -9.00
N ASN A 53 -4.93 16.60 -10.16
CA ASN A 53 -5.20 17.99 -10.54
C ASN A 53 -6.70 18.27 -10.70
N GLU A 54 -7.45 17.36 -11.33
CA GLU A 54 -8.91 17.47 -11.50
C GLU A 54 -9.63 17.46 -10.16
N ALA A 55 -9.30 16.52 -9.26
CA ALA A 55 -9.85 16.46 -7.92
C ALA A 55 -9.50 17.71 -7.09
N THR A 56 -8.29 18.25 -7.25
CA THR A 56 -7.86 19.50 -6.60
C THR A 56 -8.65 20.70 -7.11
N ALA A 57 -8.93 20.77 -8.42
CA ALA A 57 -9.76 21.82 -8.99
C ALA A 57 -11.19 21.76 -8.44
N LEU A 58 -11.80 20.58 -8.40
CA LEU A 58 -13.14 20.39 -7.83
C LEU A 58 -13.21 20.75 -6.33
N TYR A 59 -12.17 20.38 -5.54
CA TYR A 59 -12.08 20.78 -4.13
C TYR A 59 -12.19 22.29 -3.95
N LYS A 60 -11.44 23.04 -4.77
CA LYS A 60 -11.43 24.51 -4.75
C LYS A 60 -12.74 25.11 -5.25
N GLU A 61 -13.30 24.56 -6.32
CA GLU A 61 -14.55 25.02 -6.94
C GLU A 61 -15.75 24.86 -5.98
N CYS A 62 -15.86 23.70 -5.33
CA CYS A 62 -16.96 23.45 -4.39
C CYS A 62 -16.74 24.08 -3.01
N GLY A 63 -15.58 24.69 -2.75
CA GLY A 63 -15.24 25.28 -1.46
C GLY A 63 -15.14 24.24 -0.34
N ALA A 64 -14.64 23.05 -0.64
CA ALA A 64 -14.45 22.01 0.37
C ALA A 64 -13.43 22.47 1.43
N THR A 65 -13.61 21.98 2.66
CA THR A 65 -12.77 22.29 3.83
C THR A 65 -12.07 21.03 4.37
N SER A 66 -12.51 19.86 3.92
CA SER A 66 -11.93 18.57 4.32
C SER A 66 -12.18 17.50 3.24
N ILE A 67 -11.55 16.35 3.42
CA ILE A 67 -11.57 15.23 2.45
C ILE A 67 -12.07 13.97 3.15
N VAL A 68 -12.96 13.24 2.47
CA VAL A 68 -13.24 11.83 2.77
C VAL A 68 -12.79 11.02 1.56
N ALA A 69 -11.78 10.17 1.72
CA ALA A 69 -11.33 9.26 0.67
C ALA A 69 -11.96 7.88 0.91
N LEU A 70 -12.85 7.48 0.00
CA LEU A 70 -13.59 6.21 0.05
C LEU A 70 -13.10 5.30 -1.08
N GLY A 71 -12.49 4.19 -0.77
CA GLY A 71 -12.02 3.26 -1.79
C GLY A 71 -10.77 2.47 -1.41
N GLY A 72 -10.04 2.02 -2.41
CA GLY A 72 -8.72 1.41 -2.24
C GLY A 72 -7.61 2.45 -2.09
N GLY A 73 -6.37 2.00 -2.11
CA GLY A 73 -5.18 2.86 -2.02
C GLY A 73 -5.20 4.03 -3.00
N SER A 74 -5.67 3.82 -4.23
CA SER A 74 -5.79 4.85 -5.25
C SER A 74 -6.63 6.05 -4.81
N SER A 75 -7.80 5.82 -4.20
CA SER A 75 -8.66 6.90 -3.69
C SER A 75 -8.01 7.65 -2.53
N MET A 76 -7.30 6.92 -1.66
CA MET A 76 -6.60 7.52 -0.52
C MET A 76 -5.37 8.31 -0.96
N ASP A 77 -4.60 7.79 -1.90
CA ASP A 77 -3.42 8.48 -2.45
C ASP A 77 -3.81 9.76 -3.18
N VAL A 78 -4.92 9.74 -3.94
CA VAL A 78 -5.50 10.96 -4.54
C VAL A 78 -5.93 11.93 -3.45
N GLY A 79 -6.65 11.48 -2.42
CA GLY A 79 -7.09 12.34 -1.31
C GLY A 79 -5.91 13.03 -0.60
N LYS A 80 -4.84 12.29 -0.29
CA LYS A 80 -3.60 12.83 0.29
C LYS A 80 -2.94 13.87 -0.63
N ALA A 81 -2.79 13.53 -1.91
CA ALA A 81 -2.18 14.41 -2.90
C ALA A 81 -3.00 15.70 -3.10
N VAL A 82 -4.33 15.60 -3.12
CA VAL A 82 -5.23 16.77 -3.13
C VAL A 82 -5.00 17.61 -1.88
N GLY A 83 -4.95 16.98 -0.69
CA GLY A 83 -4.66 17.69 0.57
C GLY A 83 -3.36 18.48 0.54
N VAL A 84 -2.31 17.94 -0.08
CA VAL A 84 -1.04 18.66 -0.30
C VAL A 84 -1.25 19.88 -1.22
N LEU A 85 -1.87 19.66 -2.39
CA LEU A 85 -1.99 20.72 -3.42
C LEU A 85 -2.97 21.84 -3.04
N VAL A 86 -3.97 21.56 -2.19
CA VAL A 86 -4.88 22.62 -1.73
C VAL A 86 -4.23 23.53 -0.69
N ASN A 87 -3.36 22.99 0.17
CA ASN A 87 -2.67 23.75 1.20
C ASN A 87 -1.43 24.49 0.68
N TYR A 88 -0.65 23.83 -0.18
CA TYR A 88 0.70 24.31 -0.53
C TYR A 88 0.87 24.66 -2.00
N GLY A 89 -0.10 24.33 -2.87
CA GLY A 89 -0.04 24.64 -4.30
C GLY A 89 1.01 23.82 -5.06
N GLY A 90 1.51 24.37 -6.17
CA GLY A 90 2.52 23.72 -7.01
C GLY A 90 1.99 22.52 -7.80
N LYS A 91 2.88 21.59 -8.12
CA LYS A 91 2.58 20.31 -8.74
C LYS A 91 2.89 19.19 -7.76
N ILE A 92 2.15 18.09 -7.81
CA ILE A 92 2.43 16.95 -6.91
C ILE A 92 3.84 16.37 -7.12
N THR A 93 4.40 16.52 -8.31
CA THR A 93 5.79 16.16 -8.64
C THR A 93 6.83 16.97 -7.86
N ASP A 94 6.50 18.16 -7.40
CA ASP A 94 7.42 19.01 -6.59
C ASP A 94 7.65 18.40 -5.20
N TYR A 95 6.70 17.60 -4.74
CA TYR A 95 6.71 16.93 -3.43
C TYR A 95 7.24 15.48 -3.49
N GLU A 96 7.70 15.01 -4.66
CA GLU A 96 8.29 13.68 -4.82
C GLU A 96 9.47 13.45 -3.91
N GLY A 97 9.46 12.32 -3.18
CA GLY A 97 10.50 11.93 -2.23
C GLY A 97 10.09 12.13 -0.78
N ASN A 98 11.06 12.26 0.12
CA ASN A 98 10.82 12.24 1.56
C ASN A 98 10.71 13.64 2.15
N HIS A 99 9.67 13.85 2.98
CA HIS A 99 9.51 15.05 3.84
C HIS A 99 9.59 16.41 3.11
N LYS A 100 9.08 16.46 1.88
CA LYS A 100 8.98 17.71 1.11
C LYS A 100 7.67 18.46 1.31
N VAL A 101 6.69 17.85 1.97
CA VAL A 101 5.43 18.51 2.33
C VAL A 101 5.70 19.43 3.52
N PRO A 102 5.41 20.75 3.43
CA PRO A 102 5.86 21.72 4.43
C PRO A 102 5.14 21.64 5.79
N GLY A 103 3.99 20.98 5.88
CA GLY A 103 3.19 20.87 7.10
C GLY A 103 1.92 20.05 6.86
N PRO A 104 0.98 20.00 7.84
CA PRO A 104 -0.19 19.15 7.77
C PRO A 104 -1.12 19.51 6.61
N ILE A 105 -1.78 18.50 6.06
CA ILE A 105 -2.82 18.66 5.04
C ILE A 105 -4.17 19.01 5.70
N VAL A 106 -5.16 19.33 4.86
CA VAL A 106 -6.56 19.51 5.32
C VAL A 106 -7.04 18.25 6.06
N PRO A 107 -8.02 18.41 7.01
CA PRO A 107 -8.57 17.25 7.70
C PRO A 107 -9.04 16.18 6.71
N MET A 108 -8.58 14.95 6.89
CA MET A 108 -8.87 13.85 5.98
C MET A 108 -9.28 12.61 6.75
N ILE A 109 -10.39 11.99 6.31
CA ILE A 109 -10.80 10.65 6.73
C ILE A 109 -10.60 9.69 5.56
N ALA A 110 -9.94 8.57 5.81
CA ALA A 110 -9.82 7.48 4.86
C ALA A 110 -10.78 6.34 5.24
N ILE A 111 -11.63 5.93 4.28
CA ILE A 111 -12.58 4.81 4.41
C ILE A 111 -12.22 3.76 3.37
N PRO A 112 -11.41 2.77 3.72
CA PRO A 112 -10.96 1.76 2.79
C PRO A 112 -12.06 0.75 2.47
N THR A 113 -12.05 0.28 1.22
CA THR A 113 -12.96 -0.74 0.69
C THR A 113 -12.22 -1.91 0.06
N THR A 114 -10.90 -1.87 0.01
CA THR A 114 -10.06 -2.93 -0.53
C THR A 114 -9.07 -3.42 0.51
N ALA A 115 -8.81 -4.70 0.43
CA ALA A 115 -7.80 -5.39 1.16
C ALA A 115 -6.43 -5.22 0.47
N GLY A 116 -5.48 -4.43 1.00
CA GLY A 116 -4.14 -4.42 0.43
C GLY A 116 -3.18 -3.31 0.82
N THR A 117 -3.51 -2.08 0.60
CA THR A 117 -2.47 -1.05 0.51
C THR A 117 -2.04 -0.43 1.83
N GLY A 118 -2.86 -0.51 2.89
CA GLY A 118 -2.59 0.21 4.14
C GLY A 118 -2.46 1.74 3.97
N SER A 119 -2.84 2.28 2.80
CA SER A 119 -2.68 3.71 2.51
C SER A 119 -3.40 4.61 3.52
N GLU A 120 -4.43 4.11 4.16
CA GLU A 120 -5.18 4.79 5.21
C GLU A 120 -4.37 5.06 6.50
N VAL A 121 -3.30 4.30 6.74
CA VAL A 121 -2.40 4.47 7.92
C VAL A 121 -0.97 4.80 7.53
N THR A 122 -0.71 5.07 6.25
CA THR A 122 0.65 5.35 5.80
C THR A 122 0.87 6.81 5.49
N ALA A 123 2.08 7.24 5.71
CA ALA A 123 2.59 8.56 5.39
C ALA A 123 3.02 8.69 3.91
N SER A 124 2.44 7.88 3.01
CA SER A 124 2.81 7.82 1.60
C SER A 124 1.62 7.98 0.68
N ALA A 125 1.83 8.67 -0.45
CA ALA A 125 0.90 8.71 -1.58
C ALA A 125 1.67 8.37 -2.86
N VAL A 126 1.17 7.38 -3.63
CA VAL A 126 1.82 6.91 -4.86
C VAL A 126 0.99 7.34 -6.06
N ILE A 127 1.55 8.20 -6.89
CA ILE A 127 0.88 8.79 -8.05
C ILE A 127 1.68 8.46 -9.32
N THR A 128 1.00 8.16 -10.40
CA THR A 128 1.62 7.88 -11.70
C THR A 128 1.86 9.18 -12.47
N ASP A 129 3.11 9.48 -12.73
CA ASP A 129 3.51 10.51 -13.67
C ASP A 129 3.54 9.89 -15.08
N THR A 130 2.55 10.24 -15.89
CA THR A 130 2.41 9.69 -17.25
C THR A 130 3.41 10.29 -18.24
N GLU A 131 3.97 11.48 -17.96
CA GLU A 131 4.99 12.10 -18.80
C GLU A 131 6.33 11.36 -18.68
N ARG A 132 6.67 10.95 -17.44
CA ARG A 132 7.89 10.21 -17.15
C ARG A 132 7.70 8.69 -17.19
N ASN A 133 6.46 8.21 -17.36
CA ASN A 133 6.07 6.79 -17.19
C ASN A 133 6.61 6.20 -15.87
N TYR A 134 6.39 6.90 -14.77
CA TYR A 134 7.00 6.63 -13.48
C TYR A 134 6.00 6.78 -12.34
N LYS A 135 6.04 5.87 -11.36
CA LYS A 135 5.29 6.01 -10.10
C LYS A 135 6.10 6.82 -9.09
N LEU A 136 5.77 8.09 -8.96
CA LEU A 136 6.32 8.94 -7.93
C LEU A 136 5.70 8.62 -6.56
N SER A 137 6.49 8.71 -5.51
CA SER A 137 6.02 8.60 -4.13
C SER A 137 6.25 9.91 -3.41
N VAL A 138 5.18 10.45 -2.84
CA VAL A 138 5.24 11.54 -1.87
C VAL A 138 5.20 10.93 -0.49
N PHE A 139 6.27 11.06 0.29
CA PHE A 139 6.35 10.55 1.66
C PHE A 139 6.52 11.68 2.66
N SER A 140 5.55 11.84 3.58
CA SER A 140 5.64 12.76 4.72
C SER A 140 4.65 12.36 5.79
N TYR A 141 5.01 12.44 7.06
CA TYR A 141 4.07 12.23 8.17
C TYR A 141 2.90 13.23 8.16
N GLU A 142 3.04 14.35 7.47
CA GLU A 142 2.03 15.39 7.31
C GLU A 142 0.80 14.94 6.48
N ILE A 143 0.92 13.85 5.71
CA ILE A 143 -0.16 13.31 4.86
C ILE A 143 -0.80 12.03 5.42
N LEU A 144 -0.51 11.68 6.69
CA LEU A 144 -1.04 10.48 7.35
C LEU A 144 -2.54 10.65 7.62
N PRO A 145 -3.42 9.81 7.05
CA PRO A 145 -4.85 9.83 7.36
C PRO A 145 -5.16 9.03 8.63
N ILE A 146 -6.38 9.15 9.11
CA ILE A 146 -6.91 8.35 10.24
C ILE A 146 -7.69 7.15 9.70
N ALA A 147 -7.25 5.96 10.00
CA ALA A 147 -7.16 4.66 9.35
C ALA A 147 -8.32 3.68 9.24
N ALA A 148 -8.24 2.69 8.36
CA ALA A 148 -8.30 1.22 8.51
C ALA A 148 -8.18 0.41 7.21
N SER A 149 -7.33 -0.61 7.19
CA SER A 149 -7.30 -2.01 6.69
C SER A 149 -6.73 -2.43 5.32
N CYS A 150 -6.07 -3.67 5.20
CA CYS A 150 -6.41 -4.91 4.44
C CYS A 150 -5.28 -5.73 3.75
N GLY A 151 -5.31 -7.00 3.63
CA GLY A 151 -5.07 -8.16 2.76
C GLY A 151 -3.67 -8.75 2.43
N VAL A 152 -3.44 -9.25 1.22
CA VAL A 152 -2.20 -9.96 0.80
C VAL A 152 -1.00 -9.00 0.76
N ASP A 153 -1.19 -7.82 0.21
CA ASP A 153 -0.21 -6.75 0.18
C ASP A 153 0.21 -6.34 1.61
N ALA A 154 -0.75 -6.34 2.55
CA ALA A 154 -0.48 -6.11 3.95
C ALA A 154 0.38 -7.21 4.60
N LEU A 155 0.22 -8.47 4.19
CA LEU A 155 1.12 -9.54 4.62
C LEU A 155 2.56 -9.24 4.17
N ILE A 156 2.73 -8.82 2.92
CA ILE A 156 4.03 -8.47 2.35
C ILE A 156 4.61 -7.22 3.03
N HIS A 157 3.77 -6.23 3.33
CA HIS A 157 4.15 -5.07 4.14
C HIS A 157 4.70 -5.49 5.51
N ALA A 158 3.99 -6.37 6.21
CA ALA A 158 4.43 -6.88 7.52
C ALA A 158 5.73 -7.66 7.42
N MET A 159 5.85 -8.56 6.43
CA MET A 159 7.06 -9.37 6.22
C MET A 159 8.27 -8.49 5.90
N GLU A 160 8.17 -7.57 4.94
CA GLU A 160 9.29 -6.69 4.58
C GLU A 160 9.68 -5.73 5.71
N ALA A 161 8.70 -5.18 6.44
CA ALA A 161 8.96 -4.36 7.61
C ALA A 161 9.67 -5.15 8.71
N TYR A 162 9.26 -6.39 8.94
CA TYR A 162 9.85 -7.27 9.95
C TYR A 162 11.32 -7.59 9.66
N VAL A 163 11.67 -7.89 8.40
CA VAL A 163 13.05 -8.19 8.01
C VAL A 163 13.87 -6.95 7.64
N SER A 164 13.28 -5.76 7.72
CA SER A 164 13.94 -4.51 7.36
C SER A 164 15.18 -4.22 8.24
N ARG A 165 16.20 -3.61 7.66
CA ARG A 165 17.36 -3.10 8.40
C ARG A 165 17.01 -1.94 9.34
N ASN A 166 15.87 -1.31 9.14
CA ASN A 166 15.32 -0.24 9.98
C ASN A 166 14.31 -0.76 11.01
N ALA A 167 14.14 -2.08 11.13
CA ALA A 167 13.24 -2.69 12.10
C ALA A 167 13.58 -2.30 13.54
N THR A 168 12.57 -2.10 14.34
CA THR A 168 12.66 -1.73 15.76
C THR A 168 11.73 -2.63 16.58
N PRO A 169 11.91 -2.78 17.90
CA PRO A 169 10.99 -3.56 18.71
C PRO A 169 9.52 -3.13 18.58
N PHE A 170 9.25 -1.86 18.32
CA PHE A 170 7.90 -1.36 18.07
C PHE A 170 7.35 -1.84 16.73
N SER A 171 8.12 -1.66 15.65
CA SER A 171 7.70 -2.13 14.32
C SER A 171 7.59 -3.64 14.25
N ASP A 172 8.46 -4.38 14.95
CA ASP A 172 8.43 -5.83 15.02
C ASP A 172 7.13 -6.32 15.68
N ALA A 173 6.75 -5.77 16.83
CA ALA A 173 5.50 -6.12 17.51
C ALA A 173 4.26 -5.88 16.61
N MET A 174 4.25 -4.79 15.82
CA MET A 174 3.17 -4.51 14.86
C MET A 174 3.20 -5.50 13.69
N ALA A 175 4.38 -5.81 13.14
CA ALA A 175 4.55 -6.74 12.04
C ALA A 175 4.13 -8.18 12.44
N GLU A 176 4.57 -8.66 13.59
CA GLU A 176 4.21 -9.99 14.09
C GLU A 176 2.69 -10.10 14.31
N LYS A 177 2.07 -9.09 14.93
CA LYS A 177 0.61 -9.09 15.11
C LYS A 177 -0.14 -9.00 13.78
N ALA A 178 0.40 -8.29 12.80
CA ALA A 178 -0.16 -8.27 11.45
C ALA A 178 -0.07 -9.65 10.78
N MET A 179 1.09 -10.31 10.84
CA MET A 179 1.28 -11.65 10.25
C MET A 179 0.40 -12.70 10.92
N GLU A 180 0.25 -12.67 12.25
CA GLU A 180 -0.66 -13.53 13.01
C GLU A 180 -2.11 -13.40 12.50
N LEU A 181 -2.60 -12.17 12.41
CA LEU A 181 -3.98 -11.90 12.01
C LEU A 181 -4.23 -12.23 10.54
N ILE A 182 -3.32 -11.82 9.64
CA ILE A 182 -3.48 -12.03 8.20
C ILE A 182 -3.22 -13.49 7.85
N GLY A 183 -2.12 -14.08 8.32
CA GLY A 183 -1.76 -15.48 8.04
C GLY A 183 -2.84 -16.46 8.47
N GLY A 184 -3.42 -16.25 9.65
CA GLY A 184 -4.49 -17.09 10.18
C GLY A 184 -5.85 -16.92 9.51
N ASN A 185 -6.10 -15.81 8.79
CA ASN A 185 -7.43 -15.49 8.26
C ASN A 185 -7.47 -15.26 6.75
N LEU A 186 -6.35 -15.10 6.05
CA LEU A 186 -6.30 -14.81 4.63
C LEU A 186 -7.02 -15.86 3.79
N ARG A 187 -6.75 -17.14 4.02
CA ARG A 187 -7.37 -18.26 3.30
C ARG A 187 -8.89 -18.33 3.56
N ARG A 188 -9.30 -18.13 4.83
CA ARG A 188 -10.73 -18.06 5.21
C ARG A 188 -11.43 -16.91 4.49
N PHE A 189 -10.83 -15.72 4.52
CA PHE A 189 -11.41 -14.52 3.89
C PHE A 189 -11.51 -14.64 2.36
N VAL A 190 -10.52 -15.25 1.71
CA VAL A 190 -10.55 -15.48 0.25
C VAL A 190 -11.62 -16.50 -0.10
N ALA A 191 -11.77 -17.58 0.69
CA ALA A 191 -12.78 -18.62 0.49
C ALA A 191 -14.21 -18.12 0.76
N ASN A 192 -14.39 -17.25 1.75
CA ASN A 192 -15.69 -16.66 2.09
C ASN A 192 -15.57 -15.20 2.50
N ARG A 193 -15.87 -14.30 1.58
CA ARG A 193 -15.81 -12.85 1.79
C ARG A 193 -16.90 -12.29 2.72
N GLN A 194 -17.86 -13.10 3.12
CA GLN A 194 -18.89 -12.77 4.09
C GLN A 194 -18.55 -13.25 5.52
N ASP A 195 -17.38 -13.85 5.70
CA ASP A 195 -16.84 -14.16 7.03
C ASP A 195 -16.40 -12.88 7.72
N GLU A 196 -17.28 -12.30 8.53
CA GLU A 196 -17.06 -11.03 9.21
C GLU A 196 -15.87 -11.07 10.17
N GLU A 197 -15.65 -12.22 10.84
CA GLU A 197 -14.52 -12.41 11.75
C GLU A 197 -13.20 -12.37 10.97
N ALA A 198 -13.11 -13.13 9.87
CA ALA A 198 -11.94 -13.11 9.00
C ALA A 198 -11.73 -11.72 8.37
N ALA A 199 -12.78 -11.06 7.92
CA ALA A 199 -12.72 -9.69 7.39
C ALA A 199 -12.16 -8.71 8.43
N CYS A 200 -12.68 -8.73 9.67
CA CYS A 200 -12.17 -7.89 10.76
C CYS A 200 -10.71 -8.17 11.08
N ALA A 201 -10.30 -9.45 11.12
CA ALA A 201 -8.91 -9.83 11.37
C ALA A 201 -7.98 -9.34 10.24
N MET A 202 -8.40 -9.49 8.97
CA MET A 202 -7.69 -8.97 7.80
C MET A 202 -7.55 -7.46 7.86
N MET A 203 -8.63 -6.76 8.23
CA MET A 203 -8.68 -5.31 8.39
C MET A 203 -7.67 -4.82 9.45
N LEU A 204 -7.71 -5.42 10.63
CA LEU A 204 -6.84 -5.06 11.75
C LEU A 204 -5.39 -5.43 11.46
N GLY A 205 -5.14 -6.60 10.87
CA GLY A 205 -3.82 -7.04 10.48
C GLY A 205 -3.14 -6.09 9.50
N SER A 206 -3.88 -5.62 8.50
CA SER A 206 -3.34 -4.63 7.56
C SER A 206 -3.05 -3.28 8.23
N ASN A 207 -3.87 -2.85 9.17
CA ASN A 207 -3.59 -1.65 9.95
C ASN A 207 -2.26 -1.76 10.70
N PHE A 208 -2.02 -2.88 11.39
CA PHE A 208 -0.74 -3.14 12.06
C PHE A 208 0.43 -3.22 11.07
N ALA A 209 0.25 -3.84 9.91
CA ALA A 209 1.27 -3.87 8.85
C ALA A 209 1.61 -2.46 8.36
N GLY A 210 0.59 -1.60 8.15
CA GLY A 210 0.74 -0.21 7.77
C GLY A 210 1.56 0.59 8.79
N ILE A 211 1.24 0.43 10.08
CA ILE A 211 2.00 1.04 11.17
C ILE A 211 3.45 0.54 11.16
N SER A 212 3.66 -0.78 11.03
CA SER A 212 4.99 -1.38 11.04
C SER A 212 5.87 -0.78 9.93
N PHE A 213 5.43 -0.81 8.67
CA PHE A 213 6.27 -0.34 7.58
C PHE A 213 6.42 1.19 7.53
N ALA A 214 5.50 1.96 8.09
CA ALA A 214 5.69 3.40 8.23
C ALA A 214 6.94 3.74 9.04
N TRP A 215 7.31 2.89 10.01
CA TRP A 215 8.52 3.03 10.82
C TRP A 215 9.72 2.30 10.25
N ALA A 216 9.55 1.03 9.85
CA ALA A 216 10.64 0.16 9.42
C ALA A 216 10.98 0.27 7.93
N ARG A 217 10.12 0.89 7.12
CA ARG A 217 10.20 0.89 5.65
C ARG A 217 9.98 -0.50 5.05
N LEU A 218 9.98 -0.56 3.75
CA LEU A 218 9.83 -1.77 2.95
C LEU A 218 11.17 -2.19 2.34
N GLY A 219 11.18 -3.22 1.52
CA GLY A 219 12.37 -3.77 0.90
C GLY A 219 12.29 -3.86 -0.63
N ASN A 220 12.98 -4.88 -1.16
CA ASN A 220 13.11 -5.08 -2.59
C ASN A 220 11.80 -5.45 -3.28
N VAL A 221 10.86 -6.14 -2.61
CA VAL A 221 9.57 -6.51 -3.22
C VAL A 221 8.86 -5.25 -3.70
N HIS A 222 8.65 -4.30 -2.80
CA HIS A 222 7.97 -3.05 -3.13
C HIS A 222 8.79 -2.14 -4.04
N ALA A 223 10.11 -2.11 -3.91
CA ALA A 223 10.97 -1.37 -4.81
C ALA A 223 10.85 -1.86 -6.25
N MET A 224 10.75 -3.18 -6.45
CA MET A 224 10.64 -3.82 -7.76
C MET A 224 9.22 -3.80 -8.31
N SER A 225 8.18 -3.88 -7.47
CA SER A 225 6.78 -3.90 -7.91
C SER A 225 6.31 -2.55 -8.48
N HIS A 226 6.85 -1.45 -8.01
CA HIS A 226 6.51 -0.12 -8.53
C HIS A 226 6.76 0.01 -10.04
N PRO A 227 7.97 -0.31 -10.56
CA PRO A 227 8.19 -0.34 -12.01
C PRO A 227 7.29 -1.34 -12.74
N VAL A 228 7.10 -2.56 -12.21
CA VAL A 228 6.19 -3.56 -12.81
C VAL A 228 4.79 -2.97 -13.00
N SER A 229 4.25 -2.36 -11.96
CA SER A 229 2.94 -1.73 -12.04
C SER A 229 2.90 -0.54 -13.01
N ALA A 230 3.98 0.24 -13.10
CA ALA A 230 4.05 1.41 -13.99
C ALA A 230 4.17 1.03 -15.47
N TYR A 231 5.01 0.03 -15.79
CA TYR A 231 5.28 -0.37 -17.20
C TYR A 231 4.21 -1.32 -17.76
N PHE A 232 3.60 -2.17 -16.94
CA PHE A 232 2.68 -3.23 -17.39
C PHE A 232 1.25 -3.07 -16.90
N ASN A 233 0.97 -2.02 -16.11
CA ASN A 233 -0.35 -1.79 -15.50
C ASN A 233 -0.87 -2.98 -14.67
N VAL A 234 0.05 -3.74 -14.05
CA VAL A 234 -0.29 -4.85 -13.16
C VAL A 234 -0.75 -4.31 -11.82
N PRO A 235 -1.84 -4.82 -11.23
CA PRO A 235 -2.26 -4.43 -9.88
C PRO A 235 -1.13 -4.62 -8.86
N HIS A 236 -0.93 -3.65 -7.98
CA HIS A 236 0.23 -3.58 -7.10
C HIS A 236 0.43 -4.83 -6.21
N GLY A 237 -0.62 -5.30 -5.54
CA GLY A 237 -0.55 -6.50 -4.71
C GLY A 237 -0.23 -7.78 -5.50
N VAL A 238 -0.63 -7.83 -6.78
CA VAL A 238 -0.28 -8.92 -7.71
C VAL A 238 1.20 -8.88 -8.05
N ALA A 239 1.74 -7.70 -8.40
CA ALA A 239 3.17 -7.53 -8.68
C ALA A 239 4.01 -7.90 -7.45
N ASN A 240 3.61 -7.49 -6.25
CA ASN A 240 4.26 -7.84 -5.00
C ASN A 240 4.25 -9.36 -4.76
N SER A 241 3.11 -10.02 -4.96
CA SER A 241 2.97 -11.47 -4.75
C SER A 241 3.90 -12.30 -5.66
N ILE A 242 4.01 -11.92 -6.94
CA ILE A 242 4.88 -12.59 -7.91
C ILE A 242 6.36 -12.46 -7.51
N LEU A 243 6.77 -11.27 -7.07
CA LEU A 243 8.16 -10.98 -6.73
C LEU A 243 8.60 -11.59 -5.40
N LEU A 244 7.67 -11.74 -4.46
CA LEU A 244 7.95 -12.08 -3.06
C LEU A 244 8.79 -13.35 -2.89
N PRO A 245 8.46 -14.53 -3.46
CA PRO A 245 9.25 -15.75 -3.22
C PRO A 245 10.71 -15.61 -3.63
N ASN A 246 10.97 -14.97 -4.78
CA ASN A 246 12.34 -14.80 -5.30
C ASN A 246 13.14 -13.77 -4.49
N VAL A 247 12.48 -12.73 -3.98
CA VAL A 247 13.13 -11.75 -3.09
C VAL A 247 13.43 -12.37 -1.73
N VAL A 248 12.53 -13.20 -1.19
CA VAL A 248 12.77 -13.94 0.07
C VAL A 248 13.96 -14.88 -0.09
N GLU A 249 14.03 -15.66 -1.17
CA GLU A 249 15.18 -16.52 -1.47
C GLU A 249 16.48 -15.72 -1.62
N TYR A 250 16.45 -14.57 -2.32
CA TYR A 250 17.61 -13.69 -2.42
C TYR A 250 18.08 -13.17 -1.07
N ASN A 251 17.16 -12.77 -0.20
CA ASN A 251 17.46 -12.22 1.12
C ASN A 251 17.83 -13.28 2.16
N ALA A 252 17.60 -14.58 1.89
CA ALA A 252 17.85 -15.67 2.83
C ALA A 252 19.27 -15.71 3.40
N LEU A 253 20.27 -15.28 2.60
CA LEU A 253 21.66 -15.17 3.05
C LEU A 253 21.89 -14.09 4.14
N ALA A 254 20.93 -13.18 4.31
CA ALA A 254 20.98 -12.10 5.31
C ALA A 254 19.97 -12.36 6.46
N ASP A 255 19.32 -13.52 6.47
CA ASP A 255 18.40 -13.89 7.54
C ASP A 255 19.14 -14.18 8.84
N HIS A 256 18.55 -13.77 9.95
CA HIS A 256 19.03 -13.99 11.32
C HIS A 256 17.95 -14.69 12.18
N GLY A 257 17.23 -15.65 11.58
CA GLY A 257 16.16 -16.41 12.25
C GLY A 257 14.77 -15.76 12.15
N ARG A 258 14.63 -14.63 11.44
CA ARG A 258 13.33 -13.96 11.26
C ARG A 258 12.40 -14.71 10.30
N TYR A 259 12.95 -15.46 9.37
CA TYR A 259 12.15 -16.23 8.41
C TYR A 259 11.41 -17.40 9.03
N GLU A 260 11.98 -18.04 10.05
CA GLU A 260 11.28 -19.07 10.83
C GLU A 260 10.05 -18.49 11.53
N VAL A 261 10.16 -17.28 12.09
CA VAL A 261 9.05 -16.58 12.74
C VAL A 261 7.95 -16.25 11.73
N ILE A 262 8.32 -15.71 10.55
CA ILE A 262 7.37 -15.44 9.45
C ILE A 262 6.66 -16.73 9.04
N TYR A 263 7.41 -17.79 8.78
CA TYR A 263 6.88 -19.10 8.37
C TYR A 263 5.86 -19.63 9.38
N ASN A 264 6.13 -19.50 10.68
CA ASN A 264 5.20 -19.92 11.74
C ASN A 264 3.85 -19.21 11.70
N TYR A 265 3.79 -17.95 11.24
CA TYR A 265 2.55 -17.20 11.16
C TYR A 265 1.74 -17.50 9.88
N ILE A 266 2.39 -17.91 8.78
CA ILE A 266 1.72 -18.00 7.46
C ILE A 266 1.48 -19.43 6.98
N ARG A 267 2.21 -20.41 7.50
CA ARG A 267 2.10 -21.82 7.09
C ARG A 267 0.75 -22.44 7.39
N GLU A 268 0.41 -23.46 6.62
CA GLU A 268 -0.71 -24.35 6.94
C GLU A 268 -0.33 -25.33 8.04
N GLY A 269 -1.19 -25.46 9.06
CA GLY A 269 -1.03 -26.39 10.16
C GLY A 269 -0.20 -25.87 11.33
N ASN A 270 -0.40 -26.52 12.51
CA ASN A 270 0.12 -26.10 13.81
C ASN A 270 1.12 -27.10 14.41
N GLY A 271 1.68 -28.03 13.61
CA GLY A 271 2.66 -29.02 14.08
C GLY A 271 4.01 -28.37 14.42
N PRO A 272 4.87 -29.04 15.22
CA PRO A 272 6.23 -28.54 15.45
C PRO A 272 7.02 -28.48 14.14
N ILE A 273 7.88 -27.46 14.01
CA ILE A 273 8.81 -27.36 12.90
C ILE A 273 10.10 -28.06 13.32
N GLU A 274 10.46 -29.11 12.58
CA GLU A 274 11.77 -29.75 12.73
C GLU A 274 12.67 -29.25 11.59
N ASN A 275 13.80 -28.60 11.94
CA ASN A 275 14.83 -28.15 10.99
C ASN A 275 14.33 -27.16 9.93
N PHE A 276 13.86 -25.98 10.35
CA PHE A 276 13.48 -24.90 9.43
C PHE A 276 14.63 -24.56 8.46
N THR A 277 14.27 -24.39 7.19
CA THR A 277 15.14 -23.80 6.16
C THR A 277 14.41 -22.66 5.44
N PRO A 278 15.11 -21.62 4.96
CA PRO A 278 14.48 -20.53 4.20
C PRO A 278 13.67 -21.01 2.99
N ASP A 279 14.05 -22.13 2.37
CA ASP A 279 13.34 -22.71 1.25
C ASP A 279 11.90 -23.12 1.60
N MET A 280 11.66 -23.55 2.85
CA MET A 280 10.30 -23.85 3.32
C MET A 280 9.38 -22.62 3.27
N LEU A 281 9.89 -21.44 3.63
CA LEU A 281 9.15 -20.18 3.49
C LEU A 281 8.93 -19.84 2.02
N VAL A 282 9.94 -20.02 1.17
CA VAL A 282 9.84 -19.76 -0.27
C VAL A 282 8.80 -20.66 -0.93
N GLU A 283 8.75 -21.94 -0.60
CA GLU A 283 7.75 -22.89 -1.10
C GLU A 283 6.34 -22.54 -0.63
N GLU A 284 6.17 -22.22 0.65
CA GLU A 284 4.86 -21.77 1.18
C GLU A 284 4.35 -20.53 0.45
N LEU A 285 5.23 -19.58 0.15
CA LEU A 285 4.88 -18.39 -0.63
C LEU A 285 4.56 -18.69 -2.09
N ARG A 286 5.22 -19.67 -2.70
CA ARG A 286 4.90 -20.13 -4.06
C ARG A 286 3.53 -20.78 -4.14
N HIS A 287 3.15 -21.56 -3.13
CA HIS A 287 1.80 -22.13 -3.03
C HIS A 287 0.69 -21.07 -2.93
N LEU A 288 1.01 -19.88 -2.43
CA LEU A 288 0.09 -18.74 -2.40
C LEU A 288 -0.04 -18.06 -3.78
N ASN A 289 0.91 -18.26 -4.68
CA ASN A 289 1.10 -17.39 -5.86
C ASN A 289 0.88 -18.06 -7.24
N GLU A 290 0.46 -19.31 -7.34
CA GLU A 290 0.29 -19.97 -8.64
C GLU A 290 -0.73 -19.28 -9.55
N GLN A 291 -0.26 -18.48 -10.43
CA GLN A 291 -0.82 -17.90 -11.67
C GLN A 291 -0.72 -16.37 -11.78
N LEU A 292 0.22 -15.86 -12.58
CA LEU A 292 0.08 -14.56 -13.26
C LEU A 292 1.27 -14.24 -14.21
N GLY A 293 1.03 -13.81 -15.44
CA GLY A 293 2.04 -13.64 -16.48
C GLY A 293 2.56 -12.20 -16.67
N VAL A 294 3.89 -12.04 -16.75
CA VAL A 294 4.63 -10.77 -16.99
C VAL A 294 5.64 -10.97 -18.12
N THR A 295 6.04 -9.93 -18.88
CA THR A 295 7.01 -10.02 -20.01
C THR A 295 8.36 -9.34 -19.73
N ALA A 296 9.44 -9.85 -20.34
CA ALA A 296 10.83 -9.61 -19.93
C ALA A 296 11.54 -8.37 -20.56
N ASP A 297 10.95 -7.71 -21.56
CA ASP A 297 11.62 -6.69 -22.39
C ASP A 297 11.94 -5.36 -21.64
N LYS A 298 11.30 -5.09 -20.52
CA LYS A 298 11.46 -3.87 -19.71
C LYS A 298 12.39 -3.99 -18.50
N ILE A 299 12.98 -5.16 -18.28
CA ILE A 299 13.76 -5.47 -17.06
C ILE A 299 14.88 -4.45 -16.74
N PRO A 300 15.74 -4.01 -17.70
CA PRO A 300 16.82 -3.09 -17.36
C PRO A 300 16.32 -1.73 -16.84
N ALA A 301 15.32 -1.14 -17.50
CA ALA A 301 14.73 0.13 -17.08
C ALA A 301 14.01 0.01 -15.74
N MET A 302 13.29 -1.10 -15.51
CA MET A 302 12.63 -1.41 -14.26
C MET A 302 13.64 -1.55 -13.10
N ALA A 303 14.80 -2.16 -13.33
CA ALA A 303 15.83 -2.32 -12.32
C ALA A 303 16.44 -0.97 -11.89
N GLU A 304 16.66 -0.05 -12.84
CA GLU A 304 17.12 1.30 -12.55
C GLU A 304 16.08 2.09 -11.75
N ASP A 305 14.80 1.98 -12.09
CA ASP A 305 13.71 2.63 -11.37
C ASP A 305 13.51 2.05 -9.97
N ALA A 306 13.63 0.74 -9.80
CA ALA A 306 13.62 0.09 -8.49
C ALA A 306 14.72 0.63 -7.57
N MET A 307 15.91 0.86 -8.09
CA MET A 307 17.05 1.41 -7.31
C MET A 307 16.83 2.85 -6.84
N LYS A 308 15.93 3.61 -7.48
CA LYS A 308 15.53 4.96 -7.02
C LYS A 308 14.60 4.92 -5.82
N SER A 309 14.02 3.78 -5.52
CA SER A 309 13.10 3.62 -4.39
C SER A 309 13.81 3.78 -3.05
N GLY A 310 13.21 4.56 -2.14
CA GLY A 310 13.66 4.69 -0.75
C GLY A 310 13.58 3.38 0.06
N ASN A 311 13.03 2.31 -0.49
CA ASN A 311 12.91 1.01 0.15
C ASN A 311 14.18 0.14 0.00
N ILE A 312 14.95 0.31 -1.07
CA ILE A 312 16.19 -0.47 -1.31
C ILE A 312 17.16 -0.43 -0.13
N PRO A 313 17.46 0.72 0.50
CA PRO A 313 18.37 0.77 1.65
C PRO A 313 17.86 0.03 2.89
N ALA A 314 16.54 -0.16 3.02
CA ALA A 314 15.92 -0.87 4.14
C ALA A 314 15.89 -2.40 3.95
N ASN A 315 16.11 -2.89 2.72
CA ASN A 315 16.13 -4.33 2.43
C ASN A 315 17.24 -5.03 3.23
N PRO A 316 16.98 -6.23 3.82
CA PRO A 316 17.95 -6.93 4.68
C PRO A 316 19.25 -7.26 3.96
N ARG A 317 19.21 -7.64 2.70
CA ARG A 317 20.40 -7.83 1.86
C ARG A 317 20.62 -6.62 0.96
N GLN A 318 21.83 -6.05 1.01
CA GLN A 318 22.19 -4.93 0.14
C GLN A 318 22.15 -5.36 -1.34
N SER A 319 21.49 -4.56 -2.18
CA SER A 319 21.24 -4.87 -3.59
C SER A 319 21.89 -3.87 -4.52
N THR A 320 22.40 -4.39 -5.66
CA THR A 320 22.88 -3.59 -6.78
C THR A 320 21.87 -3.69 -7.95
N VAL A 321 21.99 -2.81 -8.95
CA VAL A 321 21.18 -2.90 -10.19
C VAL A 321 21.26 -4.30 -10.81
N LYS A 322 22.44 -4.93 -10.82
CA LYS A 322 22.61 -6.29 -11.34
C LYS A 322 21.87 -7.36 -10.56
N ASP A 323 21.77 -7.20 -9.24
CA ASP A 323 20.99 -8.12 -8.41
C ASP A 323 19.49 -7.97 -8.69
N ILE A 324 19.00 -6.76 -8.87
CA ILE A 324 17.60 -6.48 -9.19
C ILE A 324 17.23 -7.02 -10.58
N ILE A 325 18.12 -6.88 -11.60
CA ILE A 325 17.93 -7.48 -12.92
C ILE A 325 17.77 -9.01 -12.80
N LYS A 326 18.67 -9.69 -12.08
CA LYS A 326 18.61 -11.15 -11.88
C LYS A 326 17.33 -11.59 -11.14
N LEU A 327 16.86 -10.79 -10.20
CA LEU A 327 15.60 -11.07 -9.50
C LEU A 327 14.41 -11.01 -10.45
N TYR A 328 14.34 -10.00 -11.32
CA TYR A 328 13.29 -9.92 -12.34
C TYR A 328 13.38 -11.11 -13.33
N GLU A 329 14.59 -11.42 -13.86
CA GLU A 329 14.80 -12.55 -14.78
C GLU A 329 14.38 -13.90 -14.16
N LYS A 330 14.55 -14.07 -12.84
CA LYS A 330 14.16 -15.30 -12.14
C LYS A 330 12.64 -15.36 -11.87
N THR A 331 11.97 -14.22 -11.86
CA THR A 331 10.53 -14.13 -11.58
C THR A 331 9.68 -14.38 -12.83
N MET A 332 10.24 -14.15 -14.01
CA MET A 332 9.61 -14.28 -15.32
C MET A 332 9.95 -15.60 -15.99
#